data_05a10d2fdb93cdead6b34744ab662eef
#
_entry.id   05a10d2fdb93cdead6b34744ab662eef
#
_cell.length_a   1.000
_cell.length_b   1.000
_cell.length_c   1.000
_cell.angle_alpha   90.00
_cell.angle_beta   90.00
_cell.angle_gamma   90.00
#
_symmetry.space_group_name_H-M   'P 1'
#
loop_
_entity.id
_entity.type
_entity.pdbx_description
1 polymer ?
#
loop_
_entity_poly.entity_id
_entity_poly.type
_entity_poly.pdbx_seq_one_letter_code
_entity_poly.pdbx_strand_id
1 'polypeptide(L)'
;MNDIKAVLFDLDGTLLDSMYVWQYVDEEFLRRRGITPPDDYGRQCSHRSFYETALYTIDLFNLPETPEQLMQEWTDLAIDEYRHNVKLKPFARETVELAIKSGYKTAVCTSQTPELYTPVLHHTGLWGMFETISSAAVFGKGKQYPDIYLDTAKTLGVPPENCIMLDDVSTSLKAARQAGMM
;
A
#
# COMPACT_ATOMS: atom_id res chain seq x y z
N MET A 1 -2.73 30.04 -9.83
CA MET A 1 -2.40 28.59 -9.93
C MET A 1 -1.33 28.34 -8.88
N ASN A 2 -1.50 27.35 -8.01
CA ASN A 2 -0.45 27.00 -7.07
C ASN A 2 0.79 26.53 -7.84
N ASP A 3 1.96 26.99 -7.43
CA ASP A 3 3.25 26.61 -8.03
C ASP A 3 3.65 25.22 -7.50
N ILE A 4 3.23 24.16 -8.20
CA ILE A 4 3.49 22.78 -7.79
C ILE A 4 4.99 22.50 -7.81
N LYS A 5 5.49 21.87 -6.75
CA LYS A 5 6.90 21.54 -6.53
C LYS A 5 7.14 20.09 -6.17
N ALA A 6 6.09 19.37 -5.73
CA ALA A 6 6.20 17.96 -5.37
C ALA A 6 4.98 17.15 -5.82
N VAL A 7 5.23 15.88 -6.15
CA VAL A 7 4.20 14.88 -6.45
C VAL A 7 4.41 13.70 -5.50
N LEU A 8 3.38 13.39 -4.73
CA LEU A 8 3.33 12.25 -3.82
C LEU A 8 2.48 11.15 -4.46
N PHE A 9 2.94 9.94 -4.36
CA PHE A 9 2.31 8.77 -4.98
C PHE A 9 1.94 7.75 -3.91
N ASP A 10 0.75 7.21 -4.00
CA ASP A 10 0.45 5.93 -3.38
C ASP A 10 1.03 4.77 -4.22
N LEU A 11 1.09 3.57 -3.63
CA LEU A 11 1.59 2.36 -4.30
C LEU A 11 0.43 1.48 -4.78
N ASP A 12 -0.30 0.86 -3.86
CA ASP A 12 -1.31 -0.16 -4.17
C ASP A 12 -2.52 0.43 -4.88
N GLY A 13 -2.83 -0.08 -6.08
CA GLY A 13 -3.92 0.46 -6.87
C GLY A 13 -3.58 1.75 -7.63
N THR A 14 -2.48 2.44 -7.29
CA THR A 14 -2.01 3.66 -7.95
C THR A 14 -0.82 3.42 -8.86
N LEU A 15 0.36 3.12 -8.33
CA LEU A 15 1.54 2.75 -9.13
C LEU A 15 1.63 1.25 -9.39
N LEU A 16 1.13 0.42 -8.45
CA LEU A 16 1.19 -1.03 -8.50
C LEU A 16 -0.16 -1.64 -8.86
N ASP A 17 -0.14 -2.65 -9.72
CA ASP A 17 -1.28 -3.51 -9.99
C ASP A 17 -1.31 -4.66 -8.98
N SER A 18 -1.61 -4.32 -7.73
CA SER A 18 -1.48 -5.18 -6.56
C SER A 18 -2.79 -5.50 -5.85
N MET A 19 -3.93 -4.99 -6.34
CA MET A 19 -5.22 -5.14 -5.66
C MET A 19 -5.68 -6.60 -5.53
N TYR A 20 -5.10 -7.51 -6.31
CA TYR A 20 -5.38 -8.95 -6.26
C TYR A 20 -4.61 -9.69 -5.15
N VAL A 21 -3.56 -9.09 -4.58
CA VAL A 21 -2.58 -9.81 -3.73
C VAL A 21 -3.24 -10.47 -2.53
N TRP A 22 -4.09 -9.76 -1.81
CA TRP A 22 -4.73 -10.33 -0.62
C TRP A 22 -5.72 -11.44 -0.96
N GLN A 23 -6.43 -11.34 -2.10
CA GLN A 23 -7.24 -12.45 -2.60
C GLN A 23 -6.37 -13.66 -2.94
N TYR A 24 -5.25 -13.45 -3.61
CA TYR A 24 -4.28 -14.51 -3.91
C TYR A 24 -3.74 -15.16 -2.63
N VAL A 25 -3.40 -14.36 -1.61
CA VAL A 25 -2.92 -14.87 -0.31
C VAL A 25 -3.96 -15.77 0.35
N ASP A 26 -5.22 -15.34 0.39
CA ASP A 26 -6.33 -16.13 0.92
C ASP A 26 -6.49 -17.45 0.16
N GLU A 27 -6.54 -17.39 -1.18
CA GLU A 27 -6.71 -18.56 -2.04
C GLU A 27 -5.55 -19.55 -1.89
N GLU A 28 -4.30 -19.07 -1.91
CA GLU A 28 -3.11 -19.90 -1.81
C GLU A 28 -2.96 -20.53 -0.42
N PHE A 29 -3.22 -19.77 0.64
CA PHE A 29 -3.22 -20.25 2.02
C PHE A 29 -4.19 -21.41 2.22
N LEU A 30 -5.44 -21.26 1.75
CA LEU A 30 -6.49 -22.27 1.87
C LEU A 30 -6.22 -23.47 0.94
N ARG A 31 -5.74 -23.21 -0.28
CA ARG A 31 -5.37 -24.25 -1.24
C ARG A 31 -4.28 -25.18 -0.70
N ARG A 32 -3.27 -24.65 -0.01
CA ARG A 32 -2.20 -25.45 0.65
C ARG A 32 -2.74 -26.44 1.67
N ARG A 33 -3.90 -26.13 2.25
CA ARG A 33 -4.60 -26.95 3.25
C ARG A 33 -5.70 -27.83 2.64
N GLY A 34 -5.93 -27.76 1.32
CA GLY A 34 -7.01 -28.47 0.65
C GLY A 34 -8.40 -27.96 1.03
N ILE A 35 -8.49 -26.71 1.49
CA ILE A 35 -9.75 -26.07 1.93
C ILE A 35 -10.31 -25.24 0.78
N THR A 36 -11.60 -25.39 0.52
CA THR A 36 -12.37 -24.52 -0.39
C THR A 36 -13.16 -23.53 0.46
N PRO A 37 -12.89 -22.21 0.36
CA PRO A 37 -13.64 -21.22 1.13
C PRO A 37 -15.09 -21.08 0.65
N PRO A 38 -16.02 -20.64 1.51
CA PRO A 38 -17.34 -20.19 1.08
C PRO A 38 -17.22 -18.96 0.17
N ASP A 39 -18.22 -18.79 -0.74
CA ASP A 39 -18.24 -17.67 -1.72
C ASP A 39 -18.19 -16.28 -1.06
N ASP A 40 -18.62 -16.15 0.18
CA ASP A 40 -18.63 -14.88 0.90
C ASP A 40 -17.41 -14.68 1.83
N TYR A 41 -16.45 -15.60 1.85
CA TYR A 41 -15.28 -15.56 2.75
C TYR A 41 -14.53 -14.23 2.67
N GLY A 42 -14.11 -13.80 1.48
CA GLY A 42 -13.39 -12.54 1.28
C GLY A 42 -14.19 -11.31 1.75
N ARG A 43 -15.52 -11.30 1.53
CA ARG A 43 -16.40 -10.26 2.04
C ARG A 43 -16.46 -10.25 3.57
N GLN A 44 -16.47 -11.41 4.20
CA GLN A 44 -16.43 -11.53 5.66
C GLN A 44 -15.10 -11.06 6.24
N CYS A 45 -13.98 -11.28 5.54
CA CYS A 45 -12.66 -10.81 5.92
C CYS A 45 -12.51 -9.29 5.78
N SER A 46 -13.09 -8.67 4.75
CA SER A 46 -12.88 -7.24 4.39
C SER A 46 -13.31 -6.23 5.48
N HIS A 47 -14.11 -6.64 6.45
CA HIS A 47 -14.60 -5.79 7.54
C HIS A 47 -13.84 -5.98 8.86
N ARG A 48 -12.85 -6.87 8.88
CA ARG A 48 -12.08 -7.24 10.06
C ARG A 48 -10.67 -6.66 9.99
N SER A 49 -10.08 -6.44 11.14
CA SER A 49 -8.64 -6.23 11.26
C SER A 49 -7.89 -7.52 10.86
N PHE A 50 -6.60 -7.41 10.58
CA PHE A 50 -5.77 -8.55 10.19
C PHE A 50 -5.79 -9.66 11.25
N TYR A 51 -5.73 -9.28 12.54
CA TYR A 51 -5.84 -10.21 13.66
C TYR A 51 -7.24 -10.85 13.78
N GLU A 52 -8.30 -10.05 13.65
CA GLU A 52 -9.68 -10.57 13.69
C GLU A 52 -9.97 -11.50 12.50
N THR A 53 -9.38 -11.25 11.35
CA THR A 53 -9.46 -12.15 10.19
C THR A 53 -8.79 -13.49 10.51
N ALA A 54 -7.63 -13.47 11.17
CA ALA A 54 -6.95 -14.70 11.57
C ALA A 54 -7.79 -15.52 12.56
N LEU A 55 -8.37 -14.88 13.57
CA LEU A 55 -9.28 -15.55 14.51
C LEU A 55 -10.50 -16.16 13.79
N TYR A 56 -11.12 -15.40 12.91
CA TYR A 56 -12.27 -15.86 12.13
C TYR A 56 -11.93 -17.06 11.24
N THR A 57 -10.79 -17.03 10.57
CA THR A 57 -10.31 -18.11 9.70
C THR A 57 -10.01 -19.38 10.46
N ILE A 58 -9.38 -19.26 11.64
CA ILE A 58 -9.11 -20.37 12.54
C ILE A 58 -10.42 -21.04 12.99
N ASP A 59 -11.38 -20.23 13.45
CA ASP A 59 -12.67 -20.74 13.93
C ASP A 59 -13.47 -21.39 12.79
N LEU A 60 -13.55 -20.71 11.64
CA LEU A 60 -14.32 -21.20 10.49
C LEU A 60 -13.83 -22.55 9.97
N PHE A 61 -12.52 -22.75 9.90
CA PHE A 61 -11.90 -23.95 9.31
C PHE A 61 -11.31 -24.90 10.36
N ASN A 62 -11.51 -24.61 11.65
CA ASN A 62 -10.97 -25.37 12.78
C ASN A 62 -9.46 -25.67 12.62
N LEU A 63 -8.69 -24.60 12.36
CA LEU A 63 -7.24 -24.69 12.13
C LEU A 63 -6.50 -24.86 13.47
N PRO A 64 -5.40 -25.63 13.50
CA PRO A 64 -4.60 -25.85 14.71
C PRO A 64 -3.62 -24.70 15.03
N GLU A 65 -3.41 -23.78 14.09
CA GLU A 65 -2.43 -22.69 14.21
C GLU A 65 -2.93 -21.57 15.11
N THR A 66 -2.00 -20.75 15.62
CA THR A 66 -2.31 -19.50 16.32
C THR A 66 -2.57 -18.36 15.33
N PRO A 67 -3.27 -17.28 15.74
CA PRO A 67 -3.47 -16.11 14.90
C PRO A 67 -2.14 -15.52 14.39
N GLU A 68 -1.11 -15.49 15.23
CA GLU A 68 0.21 -14.97 14.87
C GLU A 68 0.88 -15.82 13.79
N GLN A 69 0.70 -17.15 13.85
CA GLN A 69 1.23 -18.06 12.82
C GLN A 69 0.54 -17.85 11.48
N LEU A 70 -0.80 -17.68 11.47
CA LEU A 70 -1.53 -17.37 10.24
C LEU A 70 -1.10 -16.04 9.64
N MET A 71 -1.06 -15.01 10.47
CA MET A 71 -0.67 -13.67 10.05
C MET A 71 0.76 -13.65 9.46
N GLN A 72 1.67 -14.43 10.05
CA GLN A 72 3.03 -14.56 9.53
C GLN A 72 3.04 -15.26 8.17
N GLU A 73 2.31 -16.38 8.01
CA GLU A 73 2.24 -17.09 6.72
C GLU A 73 1.61 -16.23 5.63
N TRP A 74 0.54 -15.49 5.93
CA TRP A 74 -0.05 -14.55 4.98
C TRP A 74 0.90 -13.42 4.60
N THR A 75 1.65 -12.91 5.57
CA THR A 75 2.66 -11.88 5.32
C THR A 75 3.78 -12.41 4.42
N ASP A 76 4.26 -13.64 4.67
CA ASP A 76 5.30 -14.27 3.86
C ASP A 76 4.82 -14.51 2.41
N LEU A 77 3.57 -14.96 2.22
CA LEU A 77 2.95 -15.11 0.91
C LEU A 77 2.83 -13.76 0.17
N ALA A 78 2.40 -12.72 0.89
CA ALA A 78 2.30 -11.38 0.32
C ALA A 78 3.70 -10.85 -0.08
N ILE A 79 4.70 -10.99 0.78
CA ILE A 79 6.09 -10.56 0.48
C ILE A 79 6.61 -11.27 -0.77
N ASP A 80 6.36 -12.57 -0.92
CA ASP A 80 6.80 -13.33 -2.09
C ASP A 80 6.10 -12.82 -3.37
N GLU A 81 4.80 -12.54 -3.30
CA GLU A 81 4.02 -12.00 -4.41
C GLU A 81 4.50 -10.60 -4.82
N TYR A 82 4.68 -9.70 -3.86
CA TYR A 82 5.23 -8.36 -4.10
C TYR A 82 6.67 -8.40 -4.66
N ARG A 83 7.46 -9.37 -4.25
CA ARG A 83 8.85 -9.51 -4.70
C ARG A 83 8.97 -9.98 -6.14
N HIS A 84 8.05 -10.82 -6.62
CA HIS A 84 8.25 -11.53 -7.88
C HIS A 84 7.19 -11.26 -8.93
N ASN A 85 5.95 -10.98 -8.56
CA ASN A 85 4.81 -11.03 -9.48
C ASN A 85 4.08 -9.71 -9.66
N VAL A 86 3.99 -8.86 -8.61
CA VAL A 86 3.31 -7.56 -8.70
C VAL A 86 3.98 -6.70 -9.77
N LYS A 87 3.17 -6.15 -10.66
CA LYS A 87 3.61 -5.31 -11.79
C LYS A 87 3.23 -3.86 -11.56
N LEU A 88 3.85 -2.99 -12.36
CA LEU A 88 3.40 -1.61 -12.45
C LEU A 88 2.08 -1.52 -13.22
N LYS A 89 1.24 -0.59 -12.83
CA LYS A 89 0.12 -0.17 -13.67
C LYS A 89 0.61 0.47 -14.97
N PRO A 90 -0.20 0.44 -16.03
CA PRO A 90 0.14 1.13 -17.27
C PRO A 90 0.51 2.59 -17.02
N PHE A 91 1.62 3.03 -17.58
CA PHE A 91 2.18 4.39 -17.46
C PHE A 91 2.65 4.83 -16.07
N ALA A 92 2.67 3.93 -15.07
CA ALA A 92 3.10 4.29 -13.71
C ALA A 92 4.56 4.80 -13.68
N ARG A 93 5.48 4.08 -14.32
CA ARG A 93 6.89 4.48 -14.42
C ARG A 93 7.05 5.81 -15.16
N GLU A 94 6.40 5.94 -16.31
CA GLU A 94 6.47 7.13 -17.14
C GLU A 94 5.94 8.37 -16.40
N THR A 95 4.93 8.19 -15.55
CA THR A 95 4.37 9.26 -14.73
C THR A 95 5.38 9.75 -13.69
N VAL A 96 6.05 8.81 -12.98
CA VAL A 96 7.10 9.15 -12.01
C VAL A 96 8.27 9.83 -12.71
N GLU A 97 8.73 9.27 -13.84
CA GLU A 97 9.81 9.85 -14.64
C GLU A 97 9.47 11.25 -15.17
N LEU A 98 8.21 11.46 -15.59
CA LEU A 98 7.74 12.77 -16.04
C LEU A 98 7.79 13.79 -14.90
N ALA A 99 7.35 13.41 -13.70
CA ALA A 99 7.42 14.28 -12.53
C ALA A 99 8.88 14.70 -12.23
N ILE A 100 9.80 13.73 -12.23
CA ILE A 100 11.24 14.00 -12.02
C ILE A 100 11.82 14.89 -13.13
N LYS A 101 11.56 14.58 -14.41
CA LYS A 101 12.03 15.37 -15.56
C LYS A 101 11.48 16.80 -15.56
N SER A 102 10.29 16.98 -14.99
CA SER A 102 9.66 18.30 -14.83
C SER A 102 10.21 19.09 -13.64
N GLY A 103 11.17 18.55 -12.90
CA GLY A 103 11.81 19.19 -11.75
C GLY A 103 11.00 19.11 -10.45
N TYR A 104 9.97 18.27 -10.39
CA TYR A 104 9.22 18.04 -9.17
C TYR A 104 9.96 17.06 -8.24
N LYS A 105 9.92 17.32 -6.95
CA LYS A 105 10.27 16.33 -5.93
C LYS A 105 9.25 15.20 -5.92
N THR A 106 9.70 13.98 -5.73
CA THR A 106 8.83 12.83 -5.71
C THR A 106 8.91 12.10 -4.37
N ALA A 107 7.76 11.64 -3.86
CA ALA A 107 7.69 10.85 -2.65
C ALA A 107 6.62 9.75 -2.76
N VAL A 108 6.72 8.75 -1.91
CA VAL A 108 5.67 7.75 -1.71
C VAL A 108 4.97 8.00 -0.38
N CYS A 109 3.63 7.88 -0.37
CA CYS A 109 2.81 7.79 0.83
C CYS A 109 1.98 6.51 0.75
N THR A 110 2.38 5.46 1.46
CA THR A 110 1.76 4.13 1.39
C THR A 110 1.25 3.64 2.73
N SER A 111 0.32 2.69 2.71
CA SER A 111 -0.09 1.92 3.88
C SER A 111 0.78 0.68 4.13
N GLN A 112 1.61 0.30 3.16
CA GLN A 112 2.47 -0.88 3.25
C GLN A 112 3.58 -0.71 4.30
N THR A 113 4.03 -1.86 4.85
CA THR A 113 5.24 -1.95 5.66
C THR A 113 6.50 -1.99 4.77
N PRO A 114 7.69 -1.67 5.32
CA PRO A 114 8.95 -1.76 4.56
C PRO A 114 9.22 -3.13 3.95
N GLU A 115 8.77 -4.20 4.59
CA GLU A 115 8.94 -5.58 4.13
C GLU A 115 8.18 -5.85 2.82
N LEU A 116 7.07 -5.13 2.58
CA LEU A 116 6.27 -5.24 1.36
C LEU A 116 6.74 -4.26 0.28
N TYR A 117 6.89 -2.97 0.60
CA TYR A 117 7.21 -1.99 -0.45
C TYR A 117 8.66 -2.06 -0.94
N THR A 118 9.62 -2.45 -0.10
CA THR A 118 11.02 -2.49 -0.53
C THR A 118 11.26 -3.49 -1.66
N PRO A 119 10.87 -4.78 -1.54
CA PRO A 119 11.09 -5.74 -2.62
C PRO A 119 10.37 -5.36 -3.91
N VAL A 120 9.14 -4.87 -3.86
CA VAL A 120 8.39 -4.50 -5.08
C VAL A 120 8.98 -3.28 -5.78
N LEU A 121 9.44 -2.27 -5.05
CA LEU A 121 10.11 -1.12 -5.65
C LEU A 121 11.42 -1.51 -6.33
N HIS A 122 12.18 -2.46 -5.77
CA HIS A 122 13.36 -3.04 -6.42
C HIS A 122 12.99 -3.85 -7.67
N HIS A 123 12.03 -4.76 -7.54
CA HIS A 123 11.56 -5.63 -8.62
C HIS A 123 11.01 -4.81 -9.81
N THR A 124 10.20 -3.80 -9.52
CA THR A 124 9.63 -2.92 -10.55
C THR A 124 10.58 -1.83 -11.05
N GLY A 125 11.76 -1.69 -10.41
CA GLY A 125 12.78 -0.68 -10.76
C GLY A 125 12.38 0.75 -10.43
N LEU A 126 11.45 0.96 -9.49
CA LEU A 126 11.11 2.28 -8.95
C LEU A 126 11.98 2.67 -7.73
N TRP A 127 12.76 1.73 -7.20
CA TRP A 127 13.66 2.02 -6.08
C TRP A 127 14.66 3.13 -6.43
N GLY A 128 14.77 4.12 -5.57
CA GLY A 128 15.65 5.28 -5.77
C GLY A 128 15.07 6.40 -6.64
N MET A 129 13.84 6.26 -7.14
CA MET A 129 13.15 7.32 -7.88
C MET A 129 12.40 8.31 -6.98
N PHE A 130 12.36 8.08 -5.67
CA PHE A 130 11.67 8.92 -4.70
C PHE A 130 12.66 9.49 -3.68
N GLU A 131 12.52 10.76 -3.31
CA GLU A 131 13.35 11.41 -2.29
C GLU A 131 13.03 10.87 -0.88
N THR A 132 11.78 10.44 -0.64
CA THR A 132 11.36 9.82 0.61
C THR A 132 10.19 8.85 0.39
N ILE A 133 10.09 7.87 1.30
CA ILE A 133 8.96 6.93 1.37
C ILE A 133 8.39 7.03 2.78
N SER A 134 7.14 7.47 2.86
CA SER A 134 6.38 7.58 4.10
C SER A 134 5.38 6.42 4.18
N SER A 135 5.53 5.59 5.21
CA SER A 135 4.67 4.43 5.48
C SER A 135 3.73 4.73 6.66
N ALA A 136 2.43 4.63 6.43
CA ALA A 136 1.43 4.79 7.49
C ALA A 136 1.56 3.71 8.57
N ALA A 137 2.00 2.50 8.19
CA ALA A 137 2.27 1.42 9.13
C ALA A 137 3.41 1.78 10.11
N VAL A 138 4.49 2.41 9.61
CA VAL A 138 5.62 2.88 10.43
C VAL A 138 5.26 4.13 11.20
N PHE A 139 4.50 5.04 10.58
CA PHE A 139 4.05 6.28 11.19
C PHE A 139 3.07 6.06 12.36
N GLY A 140 2.41 4.89 12.39
CA GLY A 140 1.46 4.50 13.44
C GLY A 140 0.10 5.18 13.34
N LYS A 141 -0.20 5.83 12.19
CA LYS A 141 -1.47 6.51 11.93
C LYS A 141 -1.83 6.36 10.46
N GLY A 142 -3.05 5.91 10.18
CA GLY A 142 -3.49 5.58 8.83
C GLY A 142 -3.60 6.80 7.90
N LYS A 143 -3.63 6.53 6.59
CA LYS A 143 -3.74 7.54 5.51
C LYS A 143 -5.06 8.32 5.49
N GLN A 144 -6.05 7.94 6.27
CA GLN A 144 -7.29 8.70 6.46
C GLN A 144 -7.12 9.98 7.30
N TYR A 145 -5.93 10.20 7.87
CA TYR A 145 -5.57 11.40 8.64
C TYR A 145 -4.52 12.24 7.88
N PRO A 146 -4.50 13.58 8.06
CA PRO A 146 -3.60 14.46 7.32
C PRO A 146 -2.13 14.35 7.72
N ASP A 147 -1.84 13.70 8.84
CA ASP A 147 -0.54 13.72 9.50
C ASP A 147 0.60 13.22 8.62
N ILE A 148 0.43 12.08 7.93
CA ILE A 148 1.46 11.50 7.05
C ILE A 148 1.80 12.42 5.87
N TYR A 149 0.80 13.10 5.31
CA TYR A 149 1.00 14.02 4.19
C TYR A 149 1.74 15.27 4.61
N LEU A 150 1.40 15.82 5.79
CA LEU A 150 2.10 16.98 6.39
C LEU A 150 3.56 16.63 6.69
N ASP A 151 3.82 15.46 7.26
CA ASP A 151 5.18 15.00 7.57
C ASP A 151 6.00 14.77 6.29
N THR A 152 5.39 14.15 5.27
CA THR A 152 6.05 13.95 3.96
C THR A 152 6.40 15.29 3.30
N ALA A 153 5.46 16.25 3.27
CA ALA A 153 5.70 17.58 2.71
C ALA A 153 6.83 18.30 3.46
N LYS A 154 6.84 18.19 4.79
CA LYS A 154 7.92 18.73 5.64
C LYS A 154 9.27 18.08 5.31
N THR A 155 9.32 16.76 5.18
CA THR A 155 10.55 16.02 4.83
C THR A 155 11.08 16.42 3.46
N LEU A 156 10.19 16.67 2.49
CA LEU A 156 10.56 17.20 1.17
C LEU A 156 10.97 18.68 1.21
N GLY A 157 10.68 19.41 2.29
CA GLY A 157 10.88 20.87 2.36
C GLY A 157 9.98 21.63 1.41
N VAL A 158 8.76 21.13 1.14
CA VAL A 158 7.77 21.75 0.25
C VAL A 158 6.49 22.04 1.03
N PRO A 159 5.92 23.26 0.94
CA PRO A 159 4.62 23.55 1.54
C PRO A 159 3.53 22.63 0.97
N PRO A 160 2.59 22.13 1.81
CA PRO A 160 1.55 21.20 1.35
C PRO A 160 0.72 21.72 0.16
N GLU A 161 0.44 23.00 0.10
CA GLU A 161 -0.30 23.65 -1.02
C GLU A 161 0.47 23.64 -2.35
N ASN A 162 1.76 23.30 -2.34
CA ASN A 162 2.59 23.10 -3.51
C ASN A 162 2.83 21.61 -3.82
N CYS A 163 2.07 20.71 -3.18
CA CYS A 163 2.11 19.27 -3.37
C CYS A 163 0.84 18.76 -4.06
N ILE A 164 1.00 17.76 -4.94
CA ILE A 164 -0.10 16.93 -5.46
C ILE A 164 0.00 15.54 -4.85
N MET A 165 -1.12 14.97 -4.42
CA MET A 165 -1.24 13.56 -4.04
C MET A 165 -2.00 12.77 -5.11
N LEU A 166 -1.43 11.66 -5.56
CA LEU A 166 -2.06 10.69 -6.44
C LEU A 166 -2.35 9.41 -5.65
N ASP A 167 -3.62 9.03 -5.56
CA ASP A 167 -4.10 7.90 -4.75
C ASP A 167 -5.44 7.42 -5.33
N ASP A 168 -5.71 6.12 -5.32
CA ASP A 168 -6.96 5.54 -5.80
C ASP A 168 -8.06 5.51 -4.71
N VAL A 169 -7.69 5.78 -3.44
CA VAL A 169 -8.60 5.75 -2.29
C VAL A 169 -9.10 7.15 -1.93
N SER A 170 -10.40 7.37 -2.08
CA SER A 170 -11.02 8.70 -1.86
C SER A 170 -10.85 9.25 -0.44
N THR A 171 -10.77 8.39 0.58
CA THR A 171 -10.53 8.82 1.97
C THR A 171 -9.12 9.35 2.16
N SER A 172 -8.12 8.75 1.51
CA SER A 172 -6.74 9.23 1.46
C SER A 172 -6.64 10.60 0.79
N LEU A 173 -7.29 10.77 -0.37
CA LEU A 173 -7.33 12.07 -1.07
C LEU A 173 -8.02 13.17 -0.26
N LYS A 174 -9.09 12.83 0.49
CA LYS A 174 -9.72 13.78 1.42
C LYS A 174 -8.76 14.21 2.53
N ALA A 175 -7.98 13.29 3.09
CA ALA A 175 -6.98 13.60 4.12
C ALA A 175 -5.83 14.43 3.56
N ALA A 176 -5.34 14.13 2.35
CA ALA A 176 -4.35 14.96 1.67
C ALA A 176 -4.85 16.39 1.42
N ARG A 177 -6.14 16.55 1.04
CA ARG A 177 -6.77 17.87 0.94
C ARG A 177 -6.88 18.59 2.28
N GLN A 178 -7.17 17.90 3.37
CA GLN A 178 -7.14 18.48 4.72
C GLN A 178 -5.74 18.94 5.12
N ALA A 179 -4.70 18.28 4.63
CA ALA A 179 -3.31 18.72 4.76
C ALA A 179 -2.97 19.94 3.88
N GLY A 180 -3.85 20.37 2.98
CA GLY A 180 -3.66 21.50 2.07
C GLY A 180 -3.17 21.12 0.67
N MET A 181 -3.03 19.83 0.35
CA MET A 181 -2.58 19.34 -0.96
C MET A 181 -3.70 19.37 -2.02
N MET A 182 -3.29 19.29 -3.28
CA MET A 182 -4.18 19.07 -4.42
C MET A 182 -4.29 17.59 -4.74
#